data_129cff2a047a55e6012e1c3f0ab66781
#
_entry.id   129cff2a047a55e6012e1c3f0ab66781
#
_cell.length_a   1.000
_cell.length_b   1.000
_cell.length_c   1.000
_cell.angle_alpha   90.00
_cell.angle_beta   90.00
_cell.angle_gamma   90.00
#
_symmetry.space_group_name_H-M   'P 1'
#
loop_
_entity.id
_entity.type
_entity.pdbx_description
1 polymer ?
#
loop_
_entity_poly.entity_id
_entity_poly.type
_entity_poly.pdbx_seq_one_letter_code
_entity_poly.pdbx_strand_id
1 'polypeptide(L)'
;GKTLWFKRLCDYEKGWLLEGATLNPSDKDSVKRAVSHWIVELGEIESTFKKSDIDQLKAFVTAKTDELRLPYDRAFTTYQRRTAFYASVNAREFLTDTSGNRRFWVLAVKDIDVNHNVNMQQLWAEVKETMYVQGQMNWFLSPDERELLNESNEMYRTQSSVEDLLLEHVDFDSEFTKPVQMTKLLRDMGIKAPRMPDFKEAARVLHERGVEKRRTNGKNVYDINYT
;
A
#
# COMPACT_ATOMS: atom_id res chain seq x y z
N GLY A 1 6.41 -20.96 5.23
CA GLY A 1 7.69 -20.69 4.58
C GLY A 1 8.14 -19.25 4.63
N LYS A 2 7.22 -18.25 4.38
CA LYS A 2 7.60 -16.83 4.22
C LYS A 2 8.33 -16.26 5.44
N THR A 3 7.74 -16.33 6.62
CA THR A 3 8.34 -15.84 7.87
C THR A 3 9.70 -16.51 8.16
N LEU A 4 9.78 -17.83 7.93
CA LEU A 4 11.03 -18.57 8.14
C LEU A 4 12.14 -18.09 7.20
N TRP A 5 11.82 -17.73 5.96
CA TRP A 5 12.77 -17.18 5.02
C TRP A 5 13.32 -15.82 5.51
N PHE A 6 12.46 -14.94 6.03
CA PHE A 6 12.92 -13.68 6.62
C PHE A 6 13.79 -13.88 7.86
N LYS A 7 13.51 -14.91 8.67
CA LYS A 7 14.42 -15.29 9.79
C LYS A 7 15.82 -15.64 9.31
N ARG A 8 15.94 -16.27 8.15
CA ARG A 8 17.24 -16.61 7.56
C ARG A 8 18.07 -15.37 7.23
N LEU A 9 17.45 -14.25 6.85
CA LEU A 9 18.17 -12.99 6.63
C LEU A 9 18.92 -12.49 7.86
N CYS A 10 18.42 -12.82 9.05
CA CYS A 10 19.04 -12.49 10.33
C CYS A 10 19.88 -13.65 10.90
N ASP A 11 20.12 -14.70 10.13
CA ASP A 11 20.79 -15.94 10.56
C ASP A 11 20.22 -16.52 11.86
N TYR A 12 18.90 -16.36 12.05
CA TYR A 12 18.15 -16.70 13.27
C TYR A 12 18.62 -15.99 14.55
N GLU A 13 19.41 -14.93 14.44
CA GLU A 13 19.84 -14.15 15.59
C GLU A 13 18.66 -13.59 16.39
N LYS A 14 18.71 -13.77 17.68
CA LYS A 14 17.64 -13.33 18.58
C LYS A 14 17.60 -11.80 18.68
N GLY A 15 16.39 -11.25 18.58
CA GLY A 15 16.17 -9.82 18.76
C GLY A 15 16.40 -8.96 17.51
N TRP A 16 16.73 -9.53 16.36
CA TRP A 16 16.85 -8.79 15.12
C TRP A 16 15.54 -8.77 14.32
N LEU A 17 14.75 -9.81 14.42
CA LEU A 17 13.46 -9.94 13.77
C LEU A 17 12.33 -10.07 14.80
N LEU A 18 11.27 -9.30 14.61
CA LEU A 18 10.00 -9.40 15.32
C LEU A 18 8.94 -9.99 14.39
N GLU A 19 8.33 -11.10 14.82
CA GLU A 19 7.25 -11.76 14.07
C GLU A 19 5.89 -11.25 14.50
N GLY A 20 4.98 -11.13 13.53
CA GLY A 20 3.55 -10.94 13.78
C GLY A 20 3.21 -9.69 14.59
N ALA A 21 3.94 -8.60 14.38
CA ALA A 21 3.64 -7.34 15.06
C ALA A 21 2.30 -6.78 14.58
N THR A 22 1.37 -6.59 15.51
CA THR A 22 0.15 -5.83 15.24
C THR A 22 0.49 -4.34 15.30
N LEU A 23 0.25 -3.63 14.21
CA LEU A 23 0.51 -2.20 14.15
C LEU A 23 -0.79 -1.40 14.37
N ASN A 24 -0.81 -0.64 15.45
CA ASN A 24 -1.79 0.42 15.67
C ASN A 24 -1.05 1.75 15.79
N PRO A 25 -1.03 2.60 14.73
CA PRO A 25 -0.30 3.86 14.74
C PRO A 25 -0.77 4.87 15.81
N SER A 26 -1.98 4.70 16.33
CA SER A 26 -2.52 5.55 17.40
C SER A 26 -2.09 5.10 18.81
N ASP A 27 -1.55 3.89 18.94
CA ASP A 27 -1.06 3.33 20.20
C ASP A 27 0.46 3.39 20.28
N LYS A 28 0.97 4.14 21.27
CA LYS A 28 2.41 4.37 21.46
C LYS A 28 3.19 3.10 21.76
N ASP A 29 2.61 2.15 22.49
CA ASP A 29 3.30 0.92 22.85
C ASP A 29 3.37 -0.02 21.64
N SER A 30 2.32 -0.05 20.82
CA SER A 30 2.31 -0.72 19.52
C SER A 30 3.39 -0.17 18.59
N VAL A 31 3.48 1.16 18.45
CA VAL A 31 4.52 1.83 17.65
C VAL A 31 5.91 1.51 18.20
N LYS A 32 6.14 1.65 19.49
CA LYS A 32 7.43 1.35 20.13
C LYS A 32 7.87 -0.09 19.86
N ARG A 33 6.95 -1.04 19.97
CA ARG A 33 7.22 -2.45 19.68
C ARG A 33 7.54 -2.66 18.20
N ALA A 34 6.78 -2.04 17.29
CA ALA A 34 6.97 -2.16 15.85
C ALA A 34 8.33 -1.60 15.36
N VAL A 35 8.93 -0.64 16.08
CA VAL A 35 10.22 -0.04 15.68
C VAL A 35 11.39 -0.51 16.54
N SER A 36 11.20 -1.49 17.41
CA SER A 36 12.24 -1.97 18.33
C SER A 36 13.22 -2.98 17.73
N HIS A 37 12.93 -3.49 16.53
CA HIS A 37 13.73 -4.52 15.86
C HIS A 37 14.19 -4.03 14.49
N TRP A 38 15.22 -4.69 13.97
CA TRP A 38 15.75 -4.36 12.65
C TRP A 38 14.79 -4.74 11.53
N ILE A 39 14.24 -5.97 11.56
CA ILE A 39 13.24 -6.45 10.60
C ILE A 39 11.97 -6.79 11.37
N VAL A 40 10.83 -6.33 10.89
CA VAL A 40 9.54 -6.53 11.55
C VAL A 40 8.50 -7.06 10.57
N GLU A 41 7.93 -8.22 10.89
CA GLU A 41 6.75 -8.73 10.21
C GLU A 41 5.50 -8.05 10.75
N LEU A 42 4.77 -7.38 9.88
CA LEU A 42 3.45 -6.88 10.19
C LEU A 42 2.44 -8.01 10.05
N GLY A 43 1.88 -8.46 11.17
CA GLY A 43 0.83 -9.47 11.20
C GLY A 43 -0.52 -8.90 10.77
N GLU A 44 -1.37 -9.75 10.19
CA GLU A 44 -2.75 -9.42 9.82
C GLU A 44 -2.91 -8.15 8.97
N ILE A 45 -1.93 -7.88 8.11
CA ILE A 45 -1.93 -6.66 7.30
C ILE A 45 -3.17 -6.57 6.39
N GLU A 46 -3.76 -7.69 5.99
CA GLU A 46 -4.99 -7.74 5.21
C GLU A 46 -6.15 -7.04 5.94
N SER A 47 -6.21 -7.14 7.27
CA SER A 47 -7.19 -6.42 8.07
C SER A 47 -6.90 -4.92 8.17
N THR A 48 -5.62 -4.55 8.14
CA THR A 48 -5.13 -3.17 8.21
C THR A 48 -5.33 -2.43 6.87
N PHE A 49 -5.43 -3.14 5.75
CA PHE A 49 -5.75 -2.55 4.44
C PHE A 49 -7.21 -2.09 4.31
N LYS A 50 -8.02 -2.18 5.37
CA LYS A 50 -9.30 -1.49 5.41
C LYS A 50 -9.07 0.01 5.24
N LYS A 51 -9.90 0.64 4.42
CA LYS A 51 -9.73 2.01 3.87
C LYS A 51 -9.44 3.11 4.89
N SER A 52 -9.84 2.96 6.16
CA SER A 52 -9.57 3.94 7.23
C SER A 52 -8.14 3.91 7.76
N ASP A 53 -7.46 2.78 7.66
CA ASP A 53 -6.21 2.54 8.35
C ASP A 53 -5.00 2.57 7.41
N ILE A 54 -5.25 2.45 6.09
CA ILE A 54 -4.19 2.40 5.08
C ILE A 54 -3.37 3.71 5.01
N ASP A 55 -4.00 4.86 5.19
CA ASP A 55 -3.28 6.14 5.15
C ASP A 55 -2.37 6.30 6.37
N GLN A 56 -2.80 5.83 7.53
CA GLN A 56 -1.98 5.80 8.73
C GLN A 56 -0.81 4.82 8.57
N LEU A 57 -1.05 3.65 8.00
CA LEU A 57 0.00 2.68 7.69
C LEU A 57 1.01 3.28 6.70
N LYS A 58 0.56 3.93 5.63
CA LYS A 58 1.44 4.60 4.65
C LYS A 58 2.30 5.68 5.30
N ALA A 59 1.72 6.51 6.15
CA ALA A 59 2.44 7.53 6.91
C ALA A 59 3.48 6.87 7.82
N PHE A 60 3.09 5.83 8.52
CA PHE A 60 3.96 5.11 9.44
C PHE A 60 5.16 4.46 8.73
N VAL A 61 4.95 3.71 7.65
CA VAL A 61 6.05 3.00 6.97
C VAL A 61 7.03 3.95 6.26
N THR A 62 6.62 5.18 5.96
CA THR A 62 7.47 6.20 5.33
C THR A 62 8.14 7.16 6.30
N ALA A 63 7.83 7.08 7.58
CA ALA A 63 8.45 7.93 8.59
C ALA A 63 9.96 7.66 8.68
N LYS A 64 10.75 8.72 8.66
CA LYS A 64 12.22 8.66 8.79
C LYS A 64 12.69 8.66 10.23
N THR A 65 11.85 9.14 11.13
CA THR A 65 12.13 9.28 12.55
C THR A 65 10.93 8.84 13.36
N ASP A 66 11.21 8.38 14.58
CA ASP A 66 10.21 8.04 15.58
C ASP A 66 10.43 8.91 16.83
N GLU A 67 9.38 9.58 17.29
CA GLU A 67 9.41 10.33 18.53
C GLU A 67 8.85 9.47 19.67
N LEU A 68 9.72 8.96 20.49
CA LEU A 68 9.37 8.06 21.59
C LEU A 68 9.70 8.70 22.94
N ARG A 69 8.81 8.53 23.89
CA ARG A 69 9.06 8.82 25.29
C ARG A 69 9.22 7.51 26.05
N LEU A 70 10.42 7.23 26.52
CA LEU A 70 10.67 6.03 27.32
C LEU A 70 10.05 6.18 28.72
N PRO A 71 9.78 5.05 29.43
CA PRO A 71 9.32 5.11 30.80
C PRO A 71 10.30 5.93 31.65
N TYR A 72 9.75 6.81 32.47
CA TYR A 72 10.48 7.74 33.36
C TYR A 72 11.16 8.94 32.66
N ASP A 73 11.18 9.01 31.33
CA ASP A 73 11.70 10.19 30.63
C ASP A 73 10.74 11.38 30.75
N ARG A 74 11.30 12.59 30.94
CA ARG A 74 10.52 13.83 31.00
C ARG A 74 10.21 14.40 29.63
N ALA A 75 10.98 14.06 28.60
CA ALA A 75 10.87 14.58 27.26
C ALA A 75 10.76 13.45 26.22
N PHE A 76 10.26 13.80 25.02
CA PHE A 76 10.35 12.94 23.85
C PHE A 76 11.77 12.98 23.30
N THR A 77 12.23 11.81 22.85
CA THR A 77 13.50 11.66 22.13
C THR A 77 13.22 11.20 20.72
N THR A 78 13.89 11.84 19.75
CA THR A 78 13.78 11.50 18.33
C THR A 78 14.81 10.45 17.97
N TYR A 79 14.37 9.34 17.43
CA TYR A 79 15.21 8.24 16.95
C TYR A 79 15.12 8.17 15.42
N GLN A 80 16.27 7.99 14.76
CA GLN A 80 16.28 7.68 13.33
C GLN A 80 15.73 6.27 13.11
N ARG A 81 14.75 6.13 12.20
CA ARG A 81 14.19 4.82 11.92
C ARG A 81 15.19 3.93 11.22
N ARG A 82 15.40 2.74 11.73
CA ARG A 82 16.27 1.69 11.18
C ARG A 82 15.53 0.40 10.87
N THR A 83 14.24 0.35 11.19
CA THR A 83 13.39 -0.83 11.01
C THR A 83 12.94 -0.93 9.56
N ALA A 84 13.13 -2.11 8.97
CA ALA A 84 12.53 -2.52 7.72
C ALA A 84 11.28 -3.36 8.00
N PHE A 85 10.17 -3.05 7.31
CA PHE A 85 8.91 -3.77 7.47
C PHE A 85 8.67 -4.73 6.31
N TYR A 86 8.15 -5.89 6.62
CA TYR A 86 7.56 -6.78 5.62
C TYR A 86 6.24 -7.33 6.13
N ALA A 87 5.44 -7.86 5.22
CA ALA A 87 4.22 -8.57 5.55
C ALA A 87 4.00 -9.71 4.57
N SER A 88 3.26 -10.73 4.99
CA SER A 88 2.84 -11.79 4.10
C SER A 88 1.33 -11.76 3.94
N VAL A 89 0.87 -11.79 2.69
CA VAL A 89 -0.54 -11.87 2.32
C VAL A 89 -0.79 -13.15 1.55
N ASN A 90 -2.00 -13.69 1.66
CA ASN A 90 -2.43 -14.86 0.89
C ASN A 90 -3.36 -14.47 -0.26
N ALA A 91 -4.12 -13.38 -0.09
CA ALA A 91 -4.93 -12.84 -1.15
C ALA A 91 -4.07 -12.30 -2.30
N ARG A 92 -4.49 -12.56 -3.54
CA ARG A 92 -3.83 -12.01 -4.72
C ARG A 92 -4.09 -10.51 -4.83
N GLU A 93 -5.31 -10.09 -4.55
CA GLU A 93 -5.76 -8.71 -4.59
C GLU A 93 -5.95 -8.21 -3.16
N PHE A 94 -5.13 -7.28 -2.74
CA PHE A 94 -5.14 -6.76 -1.37
C PHE A 94 -4.87 -5.26 -1.27
N LEU A 95 -4.34 -4.64 -2.34
CA LEU A 95 -4.11 -3.20 -2.39
C LEU A 95 -5.42 -2.48 -2.68
N THR A 96 -5.98 -1.80 -1.69
CA THR A 96 -7.29 -1.14 -1.79
C THR A 96 -7.23 0.31 -2.23
N ASP A 97 -6.03 0.89 -2.31
CA ASP A 97 -5.84 2.28 -2.68
C ASP A 97 -5.27 2.42 -4.08
N THR A 98 -5.69 3.45 -4.79
CA THR A 98 -5.19 3.80 -6.13
C THR A 98 -3.98 4.72 -6.10
N SER A 99 -3.75 5.39 -4.96
CA SER A 99 -2.64 6.30 -4.77
C SER A 99 -1.69 5.81 -3.68
N GLY A 100 -0.38 5.92 -3.94
CA GLY A 100 0.62 5.64 -2.91
C GLY A 100 1.01 4.18 -2.73
N ASN A 101 0.57 3.28 -3.59
CA ASN A 101 1.00 1.86 -3.61
C ASN A 101 2.51 1.71 -3.88
N ARG A 102 3.19 2.74 -4.38
CA ARG A 102 4.65 2.81 -4.52
C ARG A 102 5.44 2.56 -3.23
N ARG A 103 4.77 2.54 -2.08
CA ARG A 103 5.37 2.21 -0.78
C ARG A 103 5.45 0.71 -0.53
N PHE A 104 4.67 -0.06 -1.27
CA PHE A 104 4.57 -1.51 -1.14
C PHE A 104 5.29 -2.17 -2.30
N TRP A 105 6.32 -2.93 -1.99
CA TRP A 105 7.07 -3.72 -2.96
C TRP A 105 6.50 -5.13 -2.91
N VAL A 106 5.56 -5.41 -3.82
CA VAL A 106 4.87 -6.69 -3.87
C VAL A 106 5.73 -7.71 -4.60
N LEU A 107 6.04 -8.81 -3.92
CA LEU A 107 6.77 -9.93 -4.47
C LEU A 107 5.85 -11.16 -4.54
N ALA A 108 5.47 -11.56 -5.73
CA ALA A 108 4.73 -12.80 -5.95
C ALA A 108 5.68 -13.99 -5.77
N VAL A 109 5.38 -14.86 -4.83
CA VAL A 109 6.21 -16.01 -4.50
C VAL A 109 5.46 -17.28 -4.85
N LYS A 110 6.04 -18.12 -5.72
CA LYS A 110 5.52 -19.46 -6.06
C LYS A 110 6.07 -20.53 -5.13
N ASP A 111 7.37 -20.44 -4.85
CA ASP A 111 8.08 -21.37 -3.98
C ASP A 111 9.19 -20.65 -3.20
N ILE A 112 9.54 -21.17 -2.04
CA ILE A 112 10.56 -20.59 -1.15
C ILE A 112 11.44 -21.72 -0.65
N ASP A 113 12.70 -21.71 -1.06
CA ASP A 113 13.72 -22.55 -0.42
C ASP A 113 14.15 -21.94 0.91
N VAL A 114 13.60 -22.45 1.99
CA VAL A 114 13.97 -22.03 3.36
C VAL A 114 15.25 -22.72 3.84
N ASN A 115 15.72 -23.76 3.13
CA ASN A 115 16.92 -24.54 3.50
C ASN A 115 18.12 -24.20 2.63
N HIS A 116 18.10 -23.08 1.92
CA HIS A 116 19.22 -22.66 1.08
C HIS A 116 20.53 -22.53 1.87
N ASN A 117 21.65 -22.72 1.19
CA ASN A 117 23.01 -22.66 1.77
C ASN A 117 23.68 -21.29 1.58
N VAL A 118 22.92 -20.23 1.36
CA VAL A 118 23.47 -18.87 1.21
C VAL A 118 24.09 -18.43 2.54
N ASN A 119 25.35 -18.01 2.50
CA ASN A 119 26.01 -17.43 3.66
C ASN A 119 25.50 -16.00 3.89
N MET A 120 24.71 -15.81 4.94
CA MET A 120 24.09 -14.52 5.25
C MET A 120 25.12 -13.46 5.64
N GLN A 121 26.21 -13.82 6.31
CA GLN A 121 27.27 -12.87 6.65
C GLN A 121 27.95 -12.35 5.39
N GLN A 122 28.22 -13.22 4.41
CA GLN A 122 28.75 -12.81 3.12
C GLN A 122 27.78 -11.95 2.34
N LEU A 123 26.48 -12.30 2.32
CA LEU A 123 25.43 -11.50 1.69
C LEU A 123 25.41 -10.06 2.25
N TRP A 124 25.38 -9.92 3.56
CA TRP A 124 25.34 -8.60 4.19
C TRP A 124 26.65 -7.82 4.01
N ALA A 125 27.78 -8.50 3.96
CA ALA A 125 29.07 -7.87 3.66
C ALA A 125 29.08 -7.32 2.22
N GLU A 126 28.57 -8.07 1.26
CA GLU A 126 28.42 -7.64 -0.14
C GLU A 126 27.47 -6.45 -0.27
N VAL A 127 26.30 -6.50 0.36
CA VAL A 127 25.33 -5.38 0.37
C VAL A 127 25.99 -4.13 0.97
N LYS A 128 26.71 -4.26 2.08
CA LYS A 128 27.43 -3.14 2.68
C LYS A 128 28.47 -2.55 1.73
N GLU A 129 29.28 -3.40 1.12
CA GLU A 129 30.33 -2.97 0.20
C GLU A 129 29.76 -2.27 -1.01
N THR A 130 28.78 -2.86 -1.69
CA THR A 130 28.21 -2.32 -2.95
C THR A 130 27.38 -1.06 -2.72
N MET A 131 26.58 -1.01 -1.65
CA MET A 131 25.68 0.13 -1.40
C MET A 131 26.36 1.30 -0.71
N TYR A 132 27.14 1.03 0.35
CA TYR A 132 27.66 2.10 1.21
C TYR A 132 29.11 2.47 0.91
N VAL A 133 29.95 1.51 0.54
CA VAL A 133 31.36 1.79 0.28
C VAL A 133 31.57 2.25 -1.16
N GLN A 134 31.01 1.52 -2.12
CA GLN A 134 31.19 1.81 -3.55
C GLN A 134 30.10 2.73 -4.11
N GLY A 135 28.98 2.87 -3.43
CA GLY A 135 27.85 3.69 -3.88
C GLY A 135 27.23 3.24 -5.20
N GLN A 136 27.40 1.96 -5.55
CA GLN A 136 26.96 1.40 -6.83
C GLN A 136 25.45 1.10 -6.87
N MET A 137 24.80 0.98 -5.73
CA MET A 137 23.38 0.69 -5.62
C MET A 137 22.68 1.76 -4.83
N ASN A 138 21.56 2.24 -5.37
CA ASN A 138 20.66 3.12 -4.65
C ASN A 138 19.67 2.30 -3.83
N TRP A 139 19.38 2.74 -2.62
CA TRP A 139 18.32 2.18 -1.77
C TRP A 139 16.93 2.77 -2.08
N PHE A 140 16.84 3.70 -3.03
CA PHE A 140 15.61 4.35 -3.47
C PHE A 140 15.43 4.16 -4.97
N LEU A 141 14.17 4.07 -5.38
CA LEU A 141 13.81 3.89 -6.79
C LEU A 141 13.99 5.19 -7.59
N SER A 142 14.51 5.07 -8.79
CA SER A 142 14.45 6.12 -9.81
C SER A 142 12.98 6.41 -10.22
N PRO A 143 12.72 7.50 -10.96
CA PRO A 143 11.38 7.76 -11.49
C PRO A 143 10.83 6.59 -12.33
N ASP A 144 11.64 6.05 -13.24
CA ASP A 144 11.25 4.95 -14.13
C ASP A 144 10.95 3.65 -13.37
N GLU A 145 11.79 3.31 -12.38
CA GLU A 145 11.56 2.16 -11.52
C GLU A 145 10.29 2.30 -10.66
N ARG A 146 9.94 3.54 -10.28
CA ARG A 146 8.67 3.80 -9.58
C ARG A 146 7.46 3.59 -10.47
N GLU A 147 7.57 3.92 -11.75
CA GLU A 147 6.51 3.68 -12.73
C GLU A 147 6.31 2.18 -12.94
N LEU A 148 7.38 1.43 -13.15
CA LEU A 148 7.34 -0.04 -13.22
C LEU A 148 6.75 -0.68 -11.96
N LEU A 149 7.09 -0.17 -10.77
CA LEU A 149 6.50 -0.66 -9.52
C LEU A 149 5.00 -0.37 -9.45
N ASN A 150 4.56 0.81 -9.89
CA ASN A 150 3.14 1.16 -9.91
C ASN A 150 2.37 0.24 -10.88
N GLU A 151 2.86 0.03 -12.08
CA GLU A 151 2.27 -0.90 -13.05
C GLU A 151 2.19 -2.33 -12.49
N SER A 152 3.27 -2.80 -11.86
CA SER A 152 3.27 -4.11 -11.20
C SER A 152 2.24 -4.20 -10.07
N ASN A 153 2.07 -3.14 -9.30
CA ASN A 153 1.14 -3.11 -8.18
C ASN A 153 -0.34 -3.08 -8.61
N GLU A 154 -0.66 -2.62 -9.82
CA GLU A 154 -2.03 -2.68 -10.35
C GLU A 154 -2.57 -4.12 -10.42
N MET A 155 -1.72 -5.12 -10.66
CA MET A 155 -2.12 -6.54 -10.66
C MET A 155 -2.59 -7.05 -9.29
N TYR A 156 -2.29 -6.33 -8.22
CA TYR A 156 -2.63 -6.69 -6.84
C TYR A 156 -3.68 -5.75 -6.24
N ARG A 157 -4.23 -4.86 -7.06
CA ARG A 157 -5.25 -3.92 -6.63
C ARG A 157 -6.61 -4.60 -6.58
N THR A 158 -7.30 -4.43 -5.47
CA THR A 158 -8.70 -4.83 -5.33
C THR A 158 -9.58 -3.81 -6.06
N GLN A 159 -10.28 -4.24 -7.07
CA GLN A 159 -11.31 -3.42 -7.71
C GLN A 159 -12.53 -3.32 -6.80
N SER A 160 -13.15 -2.14 -6.78
CA SER A 160 -14.40 -1.98 -6.05
C SER A 160 -15.59 -2.36 -6.93
N SER A 161 -16.69 -2.83 -6.31
CA SER A 161 -17.90 -3.13 -7.06
C SER A 161 -18.45 -1.94 -7.85
N VAL A 162 -18.21 -0.71 -7.40
CA VAL A 162 -18.55 0.51 -8.13
C VAL A 162 -17.70 0.68 -9.36
N GLU A 163 -16.40 0.40 -9.26
CA GLU A 163 -15.47 0.44 -10.38
C GLU A 163 -15.83 -0.61 -11.42
N ASP A 164 -16.11 -1.85 -11.00
CA ASP A 164 -16.55 -2.92 -11.92
C ASP A 164 -17.81 -2.54 -12.68
N LEU A 165 -18.81 -2.03 -11.99
CA LEU A 165 -20.05 -1.56 -12.62
C LEU A 165 -19.80 -0.41 -13.62
N LEU A 166 -18.93 0.53 -13.29
CA LEU A 166 -18.60 1.62 -14.21
C LEU A 166 -17.86 1.10 -15.45
N LEU A 167 -16.92 0.17 -15.29
CA LEU A 167 -16.20 -0.43 -16.41
C LEU A 167 -17.10 -1.28 -17.31
N GLU A 168 -18.14 -1.90 -16.74
CA GLU A 168 -19.11 -2.70 -17.48
C GLU A 168 -20.12 -1.85 -18.26
N HIS A 169 -20.57 -0.74 -17.68
CA HIS A 169 -21.71 0.02 -18.21
C HIS A 169 -21.32 1.33 -18.92
N VAL A 170 -20.13 1.89 -18.69
CA VAL A 170 -19.69 3.16 -19.28
C VAL A 170 -18.76 2.91 -20.44
N ASP A 171 -19.10 3.45 -21.60
CA ASP A 171 -18.22 3.50 -22.76
C ASP A 171 -17.35 4.78 -22.68
N PHE A 172 -16.14 4.62 -22.19
CA PHE A 172 -15.19 5.72 -21.99
C PHE A 172 -14.58 6.25 -23.29
N ASP A 173 -14.62 5.47 -24.36
CA ASP A 173 -14.04 5.82 -25.68
C ASP A 173 -15.10 6.44 -26.62
N SER A 174 -16.34 6.58 -26.17
CA SER A 174 -17.43 7.09 -26.99
C SER A 174 -17.31 8.60 -27.23
N GLU A 175 -17.40 9.01 -28.49
CA GLU A 175 -17.56 10.41 -28.86
C GLU A 175 -18.96 10.98 -28.52
N PHE A 176 -19.95 10.11 -28.36
CA PHE A 176 -21.33 10.48 -28.03
C PHE A 176 -21.57 10.43 -26.53
N THR A 177 -21.47 11.57 -25.87
CA THR A 177 -21.70 11.67 -24.43
C THR A 177 -22.96 12.48 -24.10
N LYS A 178 -23.56 12.17 -22.95
CA LYS A 178 -24.70 12.91 -22.40
C LYS A 178 -24.43 13.34 -20.97
N PRO A 179 -24.92 14.51 -20.53
CA PRO A 179 -24.76 14.96 -19.16
C PRO A 179 -25.58 14.10 -18.18
N VAL A 180 -24.92 13.43 -17.28
CA VAL A 180 -25.54 12.52 -16.30
C VAL A 180 -25.17 12.93 -14.88
N GLN A 181 -26.13 12.91 -13.96
CA GLN A 181 -25.85 13.11 -12.55
C GLN A 181 -25.35 11.79 -11.94
N MET A 182 -24.35 11.85 -11.08
CA MET A 182 -23.77 10.68 -10.42
C MET A 182 -24.82 9.81 -9.72
N THR A 183 -25.80 10.43 -9.05
CA THR A 183 -26.88 9.69 -8.37
C THR A 183 -27.70 8.86 -9.34
N LYS A 184 -27.98 9.41 -10.54
CA LYS A 184 -28.72 8.69 -11.57
C LYS A 184 -27.88 7.55 -12.13
N LEU A 185 -26.63 7.82 -12.48
CA LEU A 185 -25.69 6.85 -12.99
C LEU A 185 -25.61 5.62 -12.07
N LEU A 186 -25.30 5.82 -10.79
CA LEU A 186 -25.16 4.73 -9.82
C LEU A 186 -26.46 3.92 -9.63
N ARG A 187 -27.62 4.58 -9.70
CA ARG A 187 -28.91 3.89 -9.60
C ARG A 187 -29.21 3.05 -10.84
N ASP A 188 -28.96 3.60 -12.01
CA ASP A 188 -29.17 2.90 -13.28
C ASP A 188 -28.25 1.65 -13.37
N MET A 189 -27.05 1.71 -12.79
CA MET A 189 -26.13 0.58 -12.62
C MET A 189 -26.49 -0.40 -11.48
N GLY A 190 -27.66 -0.26 -10.85
CA GLY A 190 -28.18 -1.19 -9.85
C GLY A 190 -27.88 -0.84 -8.40
N ILE A 191 -27.18 0.25 -8.09
CA ILE A 191 -26.93 0.70 -6.71
C ILE A 191 -28.16 1.50 -6.23
N LYS A 192 -29.16 0.81 -5.69
CA LYS A 192 -30.47 1.40 -5.32
C LYS A 192 -30.36 2.57 -4.33
N ALA A 193 -29.42 2.50 -3.38
CA ALA A 193 -29.20 3.52 -2.33
C ALA A 193 -27.72 3.89 -2.22
N PRO A 194 -27.18 4.68 -3.18
CA PRO A 194 -25.75 5.04 -3.14
C PRO A 194 -25.39 5.82 -1.87
N ARG A 195 -24.27 5.49 -1.25
CA ARG A 195 -23.72 6.15 -0.07
C ARG A 195 -22.54 7.03 -0.45
N MET A 196 -22.09 7.89 0.47
CA MET A 196 -20.94 8.77 0.22
C MET A 196 -19.66 8.07 -0.27
N PRO A 197 -19.29 6.87 0.21
CA PRO A 197 -18.18 6.12 -0.37
C PRO A 197 -18.37 5.78 -1.85
N ASP A 198 -19.59 5.38 -2.26
CA ASP A 198 -19.87 5.01 -3.66
C ASP A 198 -19.73 6.22 -4.59
N PHE A 199 -20.20 7.39 -4.15
CA PHE A 199 -20.02 8.65 -4.89
C PHE A 199 -18.55 9.06 -5.03
N LYS A 200 -17.75 8.90 -3.96
CA LYS A 200 -16.33 9.22 -3.99
C LYS A 200 -15.58 8.28 -4.93
N GLU A 201 -15.90 7.01 -4.86
CA GLU A 201 -15.30 5.97 -5.69
C GLU A 201 -15.62 6.19 -7.17
N ALA A 202 -16.90 6.39 -7.50
CA ALA A 202 -17.32 6.65 -8.87
C ALA A 202 -16.69 7.94 -9.44
N ALA A 203 -16.62 8.99 -8.63
CA ALA A 203 -15.98 10.24 -9.05
C ALA A 203 -14.48 10.04 -9.32
N ARG A 204 -13.81 9.21 -8.53
CA ARG A 204 -12.41 8.84 -8.73
C ARG A 204 -12.21 8.10 -10.05
N VAL A 205 -12.97 7.03 -10.27
CA VAL A 205 -12.88 6.21 -11.49
C VAL A 205 -13.12 7.05 -12.75
N LEU A 206 -14.17 7.88 -12.74
CA LEU A 206 -14.45 8.78 -13.87
C LEU A 206 -13.30 9.76 -14.13
N HIS A 207 -12.74 10.37 -13.09
CA HIS A 207 -11.61 11.28 -13.21
C HIS A 207 -10.36 10.57 -13.75
N GLU A 208 -10.01 9.39 -13.26
CA GLU A 208 -8.89 8.57 -13.75
C GLU A 208 -9.04 8.17 -15.23
N ARG A 209 -10.29 8.10 -15.71
CA ARG A 209 -10.63 7.84 -17.12
C ARG A 209 -10.80 9.12 -17.94
N GLY A 210 -10.40 10.27 -17.41
CA GLY A 210 -10.45 11.56 -18.12
C GLY A 210 -11.81 12.23 -18.18
N VAL A 211 -12.80 11.72 -17.42
CA VAL A 211 -14.15 12.31 -17.38
C VAL A 211 -14.24 13.34 -16.24
N GLU A 212 -14.25 14.61 -16.62
CA GLU A 212 -14.28 15.71 -15.67
C GLU A 212 -15.71 16.07 -15.25
N LYS A 213 -15.83 16.46 -13.98
CA LYS A 213 -17.07 16.97 -13.43
C LYS A 213 -17.32 18.40 -13.92
N ARG A 214 -18.49 18.67 -14.51
CA ARG A 214 -18.92 20.04 -14.82
C ARG A 214 -20.25 20.40 -14.17
N ARG A 215 -20.59 21.69 -14.16
CA ARG A 215 -21.84 22.20 -13.59
C ARG A 215 -22.77 22.67 -14.71
N THR A 216 -23.98 22.14 -14.71
CA THR A 216 -25.06 22.51 -15.65
C THR A 216 -26.38 22.67 -14.89
N ASN A 217 -27.08 23.77 -15.10
CA ASN A 217 -28.36 24.08 -14.43
C ASN A 217 -28.31 23.91 -12.90
N GLY A 218 -27.20 24.36 -12.28
CA GLY A 218 -27.00 24.26 -10.84
C GLY A 218 -26.63 22.86 -10.31
N LYS A 219 -26.53 21.84 -11.18
CA LYS A 219 -26.22 20.45 -10.82
C LYS A 219 -24.86 20.03 -11.35
N ASN A 220 -24.19 19.18 -10.59
CA ASN A 220 -22.95 18.53 -11.03
C ASN A 220 -23.30 17.35 -11.94
N VAL A 221 -22.71 17.32 -13.14
CA VAL A 221 -22.89 16.27 -14.14
C VAL A 221 -21.54 15.80 -14.69
N TYR A 222 -21.57 14.62 -15.28
CA TYR A 222 -20.47 14.00 -16.01
C TYR A 222 -20.96 13.72 -17.42
N ASP A 223 -20.15 14.03 -18.44
CA ASP A 223 -20.50 13.74 -19.83
C ASP A 223 -19.99 12.35 -20.18
N ILE A 224 -20.90 11.39 -20.23
CA ILE A 224 -20.60 9.96 -20.43
C ILE A 224 -21.64 9.31 -21.33
N ASN A 225 -21.25 8.25 -22.02
CA ASN A 225 -22.13 7.29 -22.65
C ASN A 225 -22.20 6.03 -21.80
N TYR A 226 -23.40 5.57 -21.44
CA TYR A 226 -23.58 4.37 -20.63
C TYR A 226 -24.88 3.63 -21.01
N THR A 227 -24.86 2.30 -20.78
CA THR A 227 -25.97 1.36 -21.06
C THR A 227 -26.54 0.77 -19.77
#